data_ab67e9980c35d17dae9c3b10ed5ffc61
#
_entry.id   ab67e9980c35d17dae9c3b10ed5ffc61
#
_cell.length_a   1.000
_cell.length_b   1.000
_cell.length_c   1.000
_cell.angle_alpha   90.00
_cell.angle_beta   90.00
_cell.angle_gamma   90.00
#
_symmetry.space_group_name_H-M   'P 1'
#
loop_
_entity.id
_entity.type
_entity.pdbx_description
1 polymer ?
#
loop_
_entity_poly.entity_id
_entity_poly.type
_entity_poly.pdbx_seq_one_letter_code
_entity_poly.pdbx_strand_id
1 'polypeptide(L)'
;MYKYETHMHTSEASKCGSTPAHLYPEYYKKLGYDGIFITDHFFNGNTCISRHHTWEERVCLFCHGYENARKAAEGSGFKVFFGLEYSFGDDEFLLYGIDKEWLIGHPEGGLPDGSYIGLTGENLEIK
;
A
#
# COMPACT_ATOMS: atom_id res chain seq x y z
N MET A 1 16.22 20.67 -0.97
CA MET A 1 14.78 20.37 -1.13
C MET A 1 14.60 18.86 -1.24
N TYR A 2 13.65 18.32 -0.52
CA TYR A 2 13.33 16.89 -0.57
C TYR A 2 12.28 16.63 -1.64
N LYS A 3 12.41 15.49 -2.33
CA LYS A 3 11.52 15.10 -3.42
C LYS A 3 11.04 13.67 -3.22
N TYR A 4 9.72 13.50 -3.14
CA TYR A 4 9.09 12.18 -2.92
C TYR A 4 8.03 11.91 -3.98
N GLU A 5 8.01 10.65 -4.49
CA GLU A 5 6.88 10.16 -5.26
C GLU A 5 5.85 9.58 -4.29
N THR A 6 4.62 10.06 -4.34
CA THR A 6 3.60 9.74 -3.34
C THR A 6 2.51 8.78 -3.81
N HIS A 7 2.58 8.31 -5.06
CA HIS A 7 1.56 7.41 -5.62
C HIS A 7 2.24 6.40 -6.55
N MET A 8 2.40 5.17 -6.08
CA MET A 8 3.06 4.11 -6.84
C MET A 8 2.39 2.76 -6.64
N HIS A 9 2.26 2.04 -7.74
CA HIS A 9 1.78 0.66 -7.74
C HIS A 9 2.90 -0.31 -8.06
N THR A 10 2.81 -1.53 -7.52
CA THR A 10 3.78 -2.60 -7.75
C THR A 10 3.11 -3.80 -8.40
N SER A 11 3.90 -4.61 -9.09
CA SER A 11 3.40 -5.85 -9.67
C SER A 11 3.01 -6.89 -8.62
N GLU A 12 3.48 -6.73 -7.38
CA GLU A 12 3.20 -7.64 -6.28
C GLU A 12 1.76 -7.56 -5.79
N ALA A 13 1.11 -6.39 -5.90
CA ALA A 13 -0.20 -6.20 -5.31
C ALA A 13 -1.27 -5.62 -6.23
N SER A 14 -0.90 -4.87 -7.25
CA SER A 14 -1.85 -4.17 -8.14
C SER A 14 -1.87 -4.78 -9.53
N LYS A 15 -3.06 -5.03 -10.10
CA LYS A 15 -3.18 -5.56 -11.46
C LYS A 15 -2.59 -4.63 -12.52
N CYS A 16 -2.67 -3.33 -12.30
CA CYS A 16 -2.08 -2.33 -13.19
C CYS A 16 -0.59 -2.12 -12.96
N GLY A 17 -0.03 -2.66 -11.88
CA GLY A 17 1.40 -2.58 -11.59
C GLY A 17 2.19 -3.55 -12.47
N SER A 18 3.08 -3.03 -13.30
CA SER A 18 3.91 -3.85 -14.19
C SER A 18 5.36 -3.98 -13.72
N THR A 19 5.75 -3.19 -12.73
CA THR A 19 7.13 -3.13 -12.24
C THR A 19 7.25 -3.74 -10.86
N PRO A 20 8.16 -4.71 -10.66
CA PRO A 20 8.47 -5.22 -9.33
C PRO A 20 9.01 -4.12 -8.42
N ALA A 21 8.56 -4.11 -7.18
CA ALA A 21 8.86 -3.04 -6.24
C ALA A 21 10.35 -2.84 -5.99
N HIS A 22 11.13 -3.91 -6.00
CA HIS A 22 12.58 -3.84 -5.72
C HIS A 22 13.37 -2.99 -6.73
N LEU A 23 12.79 -2.74 -7.92
CA LEU A 23 13.45 -1.94 -8.95
C LEU A 23 13.28 -0.43 -8.75
N TYR A 24 12.29 -0.01 -7.97
CA TYR A 24 11.97 1.40 -7.82
C TYR A 24 13.03 2.23 -7.08
N PRO A 25 13.59 1.79 -5.96
CA PRO A 25 14.50 2.64 -5.19
C PRO A 25 15.72 3.12 -5.98
N GLU A 26 16.40 2.24 -6.68
CA GLU A 26 17.56 2.61 -7.47
C GLU A 26 17.18 3.57 -8.60
N TYR A 27 16.09 3.26 -9.30
CA TYR A 27 15.63 4.09 -10.42
C TYR A 27 15.26 5.51 -9.97
N TYR A 28 14.45 5.62 -8.93
CA TYR A 28 14.02 6.95 -8.45
C TYR A 28 15.13 7.72 -7.77
N LYS A 29 16.04 7.04 -7.11
CA LYS A 29 17.22 7.70 -6.56
C LYS A 29 18.08 8.33 -7.66
N LYS A 30 18.27 7.64 -8.77
CA LYS A 30 18.96 8.18 -9.95
C LYS A 30 18.26 9.40 -10.53
N LEU A 31 16.94 9.47 -10.43
CA LEU A 31 16.15 10.62 -10.88
C LEU A 31 16.19 11.81 -9.90
N GLY A 32 16.88 11.66 -8.77
CA GLY A 32 16.99 12.71 -7.76
C GLY A 32 15.91 12.70 -6.68
N TYR A 33 15.12 11.63 -6.58
CA TYR A 33 14.14 11.48 -5.51
C TYR A 33 14.82 11.03 -4.21
N ASP A 34 14.26 11.48 -3.09
CA ASP A 34 14.73 11.12 -1.74
C ASP A 34 13.95 9.93 -1.18
N GLY A 35 12.79 9.65 -1.72
CA GLY A 35 11.98 8.52 -1.30
C GLY A 35 10.72 8.34 -2.13
N ILE A 36 10.03 7.24 -1.85
CA ILE A 36 8.78 6.86 -2.52
C ILE A 36 7.77 6.36 -1.48
N PHE A 37 6.49 6.50 -1.82
CA PHE A 37 5.39 5.87 -1.09
C PHE A 37 4.81 4.79 -1.98
N ILE A 38 4.80 3.55 -1.49
CA ILE A 38 4.15 2.44 -2.17
C ILE A 38 2.67 2.47 -1.78
N THR A 39 1.80 2.70 -2.75
CA THR A 39 0.36 2.88 -2.55
C THR A 39 -0.43 1.95 -3.46
N ASP A 40 -0.23 0.65 -3.31
CA ASP A 40 -0.92 -0.35 -4.11
C ASP A 40 -2.43 -0.31 -3.90
N HIS A 41 -3.18 -0.77 -4.91
CA HIS A 41 -4.62 -0.93 -4.81
C HIS A 41 -4.98 -1.91 -3.72
N PHE A 42 -5.83 -1.48 -2.78
CA PHE A 42 -6.33 -2.33 -1.72
C PHE A 42 -7.38 -3.32 -2.25
N PHE A 43 -7.87 -4.20 -1.40
CA PHE A 43 -8.68 -5.36 -1.79
C PHE A 43 -10.03 -5.03 -2.42
N ASN A 44 -10.53 -3.83 -2.21
CA ASN A 44 -11.76 -3.33 -2.83
C ASN A 44 -11.51 -2.64 -4.19
N GLY A 45 -10.28 -2.59 -4.64
CA GLY A 45 -9.89 -1.98 -5.90
C GLY A 45 -9.23 -2.97 -6.85
N ASN A 46 -8.34 -2.46 -7.69
CA ASN A 46 -7.67 -3.23 -8.75
C ASN A 46 -6.49 -4.06 -8.23
N THR A 47 -6.76 -4.89 -7.22
CA THR A 47 -5.77 -5.77 -6.61
C THR A 47 -5.59 -7.07 -7.39
N CYS A 48 -4.37 -7.61 -7.38
CA CYS A 48 -4.09 -8.95 -7.91
C CYS A 48 -4.13 -10.03 -6.81
N ILE A 49 -4.41 -9.64 -5.55
CA ILE A 49 -4.40 -10.57 -4.42
C ILE A 49 -5.73 -11.30 -4.32
N SER A 50 -5.67 -12.63 -4.35
CA SER A 50 -6.86 -13.47 -4.33
C SER A 50 -7.64 -13.36 -3.02
N ARG A 51 -8.97 -13.42 -3.14
CA ARG A 51 -9.89 -13.46 -1.99
C ARG A 51 -9.89 -14.82 -1.27
N HIS A 52 -9.25 -15.85 -1.85
CA HIS A 52 -9.21 -17.19 -1.26
C HIS A 52 -8.23 -17.34 -0.10
N HIS A 53 -7.39 -16.35 0.13
CA HIS A 53 -6.51 -16.31 1.30
C HIS A 53 -7.25 -15.81 2.53
N THR A 54 -6.75 -16.16 3.72
CA THR A 54 -7.21 -15.56 4.97
C THR A 54 -6.91 -14.06 4.97
N TRP A 55 -7.55 -13.31 5.85
CA TRP A 55 -7.28 -11.87 5.94
C TRP A 55 -5.81 -11.58 6.21
N GLU A 56 -5.21 -12.27 7.17
CA GLU A 56 -3.80 -12.08 7.50
C GLU A 56 -2.88 -12.39 6.31
N GLU A 57 -3.15 -13.50 5.61
CA GLU A 57 -2.39 -13.85 4.40
C GLU A 57 -2.51 -12.78 3.32
N ARG A 58 -3.71 -12.25 3.12
CA ARG A 58 -3.97 -11.18 2.14
C ARG A 58 -3.18 -9.93 2.49
N VAL A 59 -3.19 -9.53 3.77
CA VAL A 59 -2.43 -8.36 4.22
C VAL A 59 -0.93 -8.59 4.04
N CYS A 60 -0.43 -9.77 4.37
CA CYS A 60 0.98 -10.11 4.17
C CYS A 60 1.37 -10.02 2.70
N LEU A 61 0.56 -10.56 1.80
CA LEU A 61 0.81 -10.49 0.35
C LEU A 61 0.76 -9.03 -0.14
N PHE A 62 -0.20 -8.26 0.35
CA PHE A 62 -0.33 -6.84 0.01
C PHE A 62 0.91 -6.03 0.39
N CYS A 63 1.50 -6.33 1.52
CA CYS A 63 2.67 -5.60 2.01
C CYS A 63 3.98 -6.00 1.33
N HIS A 64 4.02 -7.07 0.54
CA HIS A 64 5.25 -7.55 -0.11
C HIS A 64 5.90 -6.49 -1.00
N GLY A 65 5.12 -5.72 -1.75
CA GLY A 65 5.67 -4.66 -2.59
C GLY A 65 6.44 -3.64 -1.77
N TYR A 66 5.81 -3.15 -0.72
CA TYR A 66 6.47 -2.24 0.21
C TYR A 66 7.72 -2.85 0.84
N GLU A 67 7.61 -4.07 1.35
CA GLU A 67 8.72 -4.76 2.02
C GLU A 67 9.89 -4.99 1.07
N ASN A 68 9.62 -5.40 -0.17
CA ASN A 68 10.64 -5.61 -1.19
C ASN A 68 11.35 -4.31 -1.56
N ALA A 69 10.60 -3.22 -1.74
CA ALA A 69 11.18 -1.91 -2.03
C ALA A 69 12.04 -1.41 -0.86
N ARG A 70 11.55 -1.55 0.37
CA ARG A 70 12.28 -1.15 1.57
C ARG A 70 13.59 -1.90 1.71
N LYS A 71 13.56 -3.21 1.49
CA LYS A 71 14.75 -4.05 1.52
C LYS A 71 15.77 -3.63 0.46
N ALA A 72 15.31 -3.35 -0.75
CA ALA A 72 16.18 -2.89 -1.85
C ALA A 72 16.82 -1.54 -1.54
N ALA A 73 16.17 -0.72 -0.72
CA ALA A 73 16.68 0.61 -0.34
C ALA A 73 17.63 0.60 0.86
N GLU A 74 17.78 -0.55 1.55
CA GLU A 74 18.61 -0.62 2.75
C GLU A 74 20.04 -0.12 2.48
N GLY A 75 20.55 0.71 3.39
CA GLY A 75 21.89 1.25 3.33
C GLY A 75 22.12 2.34 2.28
N SER A 76 21.10 2.68 1.49
CA SER A 76 21.23 3.67 0.42
C SER A 76 20.89 5.11 0.84
N GLY A 77 20.21 5.26 1.97
CA GLY A 77 19.65 6.55 2.38
C GLY A 77 18.32 6.90 1.70
N PHE A 78 17.91 6.15 0.68
CA PHE A 78 16.63 6.33 0.02
C PHE A 78 15.50 5.80 0.92
N LYS A 79 14.41 6.54 1.04
CA LYS A 79 13.33 6.23 1.96
C LYS A 79 12.14 5.59 1.25
N VAL A 80 11.58 4.55 1.85
CA VAL A 80 10.39 3.86 1.34
C VAL A 80 9.32 3.88 2.43
N PHE A 81 8.15 4.41 2.08
CA PHE A 81 7.02 4.54 2.99
C PHE A 81 5.85 3.70 2.52
N PHE A 82 5.04 3.27 3.47
CA PHE A 82 3.84 2.49 3.24
C PHE A 82 2.61 3.37 3.12
N GLY A 83 1.77 3.05 2.14
CA GLY A 83 0.45 3.62 1.97
C GLY A 83 -0.42 2.64 1.22
N LEU A 84 -1.64 3.05 0.87
CA LEU A 84 -2.52 2.25 0.03
C LEU A 84 -3.48 3.15 -0.75
N GLU A 85 -3.99 2.62 -1.85
CA GLU A 85 -5.05 3.28 -2.61
C GLU A 85 -6.36 2.55 -2.33
N TYR A 86 -7.29 3.25 -1.70
CA TYR A 86 -8.57 2.70 -1.27
C TYR A 86 -9.68 3.19 -2.20
N SER A 87 -10.45 2.25 -2.75
CA SER A 87 -11.61 2.57 -3.59
C SER A 87 -12.86 2.66 -2.72
N PHE A 88 -13.58 3.77 -2.82
CA PHE A 88 -14.81 3.98 -2.09
C PHE A 88 -15.84 4.64 -3.02
N GLY A 89 -16.89 3.89 -3.36
CA GLY A 89 -17.83 4.34 -4.39
C GLY A 89 -17.12 4.48 -5.72
N ASP A 90 -17.27 5.64 -6.35
CA ASP A 90 -16.59 5.97 -7.61
C ASP A 90 -15.28 6.71 -7.40
N ASP A 91 -14.88 6.90 -6.16
CA ASP A 91 -13.68 7.65 -5.81
C ASP A 91 -12.56 6.73 -5.34
N GLU A 92 -11.33 7.24 -5.46
CA GLU A 92 -10.14 6.57 -4.96
C GLU A 92 -9.38 7.51 -4.02
N PHE A 93 -8.89 6.98 -2.91
CA PHE A 93 -8.19 7.74 -1.89
C PHE A 93 -6.82 7.15 -1.63
N LEU A 94 -5.81 8.00 -1.53
CA LEU A 94 -4.49 7.60 -1.08
C LEU A 94 -4.42 7.75 0.43
N LEU A 95 -4.14 6.66 1.13
CA LEU A 95 -4.10 6.62 2.59
C LEU A 95 -2.68 6.37 3.07
N TYR A 96 -2.26 7.17 4.04
CA TYR A 96 -0.94 7.11 4.65
C TYR A 96 -1.06 6.99 6.16
N GLY A 97 -0.01 6.49 6.81
CA GLY A 97 0.00 6.39 8.26
C GLY A 97 -0.66 5.14 8.84
N ILE A 98 -1.11 4.23 7.99
CA ILE A 98 -1.60 2.92 8.39
C ILE A 98 -0.45 1.92 8.20
N ASP A 99 -0.32 0.95 9.10
CA ASP A 99 0.70 -0.08 8.99
C ASP A 99 0.11 -1.49 8.88
N LYS A 100 1.01 -2.46 8.69
CA LYS A 100 0.64 -3.86 8.51
C LYS A 100 -0.11 -4.42 9.72
N GLU A 101 0.37 -4.11 10.93
CA GLU A 101 -0.26 -4.60 12.16
C GLU A 101 -1.67 -4.07 12.33
N TRP A 102 -1.87 -2.80 12.00
CA TRP A 102 -3.21 -2.20 12.04
C TRP A 102 -4.14 -2.91 11.07
N LEU A 103 -3.67 -3.16 9.85
CA LEU A 103 -4.47 -3.86 8.83
C LEU A 103 -4.83 -5.27 9.26
N ILE A 104 -3.90 -6.01 9.83
CA ILE A 104 -4.16 -7.38 10.33
C ILE A 104 -5.25 -7.36 11.40
N GLY A 105 -5.23 -6.38 12.28
CA GLY A 105 -6.19 -6.25 13.38
C GLY A 105 -7.57 -5.70 12.99
N HIS A 106 -7.74 -5.26 11.73
CA HIS A 106 -8.98 -4.62 11.26
C HIS A 106 -9.46 -5.26 9.95
N PRO A 107 -9.95 -6.51 10.01
CA PRO A 107 -10.35 -7.23 8.81
C PRO A 107 -11.56 -6.60 8.12
N GLU A 108 -11.45 -6.42 6.81
CA GLU A 108 -12.50 -5.90 5.97
C GLU A 108 -13.66 -6.89 5.88
N GLY A 109 -14.89 -6.42 6.11
CA GLY A 109 -16.08 -7.25 5.99
C GLY A 109 -16.16 -8.40 6.98
N GLY A 110 -15.19 -8.49 7.89
CA GLY A 110 -15.13 -9.57 8.87
C GLY A 110 -15.79 -9.25 10.21
N LEU A 111 -16.32 -8.05 10.36
CA LEU A 111 -16.98 -7.64 11.59
C LEU A 111 -18.44 -8.08 11.57
N PRO A 112 -18.96 -8.55 12.72
CA PRO A 112 -20.34 -9.06 12.79
C PRO A 112 -21.43 -8.06 12.38
N ASP A 113 -21.13 -6.77 12.47
CA ASP A 113 -22.04 -5.70 12.09
C ASP A 113 -21.93 -5.31 10.62
N GLY A 114 -21.08 -6.01 9.85
CA GLY A 114 -20.88 -5.71 8.43
C GLY A 114 -20.03 -4.47 8.17
N SER A 115 -19.40 -3.91 9.21
CA SER A 115 -18.52 -2.77 9.01
C SER A 115 -17.19 -3.17 8.38
N TYR A 116 -16.58 -2.21 7.72
CA TYR A 116 -15.24 -2.36 7.14
C TYR A 116 -14.18 -1.96 8.13
N ILE A 117 -12.95 -2.13 7.71
CA ILE A 117 -11.78 -1.50 8.32
C ILE A 117 -12.03 -0.03 8.54
N GLY A 118 -12.61 0.45 9.48
CA GLY A 118 -12.76 1.83 9.84
C GLY A 118 -12.55 2.92 8.77
N LEU A 119 -12.62 2.63 7.49
CA LEU A 119 -12.43 3.61 6.41
C LEU A 119 -13.78 4.15 5.94
N THR A 120 -14.54 4.69 6.87
CA THR A 120 -15.73 5.50 6.62
C THR A 120 -15.32 6.96 6.54
N GLY A 121 -16.22 7.84 6.16
CA GLY A 121 -15.95 9.27 6.19
C GLY A 121 -15.44 9.75 7.55
N GLU A 122 -16.01 9.23 8.63
CA GLU A 122 -15.57 9.57 9.98
C GLU A 122 -14.13 9.16 10.26
N ASN A 123 -13.77 7.97 9.83
CA ASN A 123 -12.41 7.46 10.03
C ASN A 123 -11.37 8.16 9.17
N LEU A 124 -11.77 8.59 7.98
CA LEU A 124 -10.89 9.37 7.11
C LEU A 124 -10.56 10.73 7.72
N GLU A 125 -11.47 11.32 8.46
CA GLU A 125 -11.22 12.58 9.13
C GLU A 125 -10.20 12.48 10.27
N ILE A 126 -10.10 11.32 10.87
CA ILE A 126 -9.18 11.07 11.97
C ILE A 126 -7.74 10.93 11.48
N LYS A 127 -7.57 10.58 10.24
CA LYS A 127 -6.25 10.30 9.65
C LYS A 127 -5.60 11.54 9.12
#